data_430aa1a864630501ef1bafbd228b6154
#
_entry.id   430aa1a864630501ef1bafbd228b6154
#
_cell.length_a   1.000
_cell.length_b   1.000
_cell.length_c   1.000
_cell.angle_alpha   90.00
_cell.angle_beta   90.00
_cell.angle_gamma   90.00
#
_symmetry.space_group_name_H-M   'P 1'
#
loop_
_entity.id
_entity.type
_entity.pdbx_description
1 polymer ?
#
loop_
_entity_poly.entity_id
_entity_poly.type
_entity_poly.pdbx_seq_one_letter_code
_entity_poly.pdbx_strand_id
1 'polypeptide(L)'
;MEQLSVGIIARSRKADERRLAIHPRHLDRIEPELRDRVFLETGYGEHFGVSDEQLRPLVRGLRSHEQLFADCDVILLPKPLPGDLAEMRAGQVIWGWPHCVQDIKITQQAIDRRLTVIAFEAMNHWTADGSFSLHVLHKNNEIAGYASVLHALSLVGSTGDYGRKLTAAVIGFGATARGAVTGLAALGVTEVDVLTQRAVAAVASPIHSARLVQFGLDDNDPSRNEVETPNGPEPLAGFLAAHDIIVNCVLQDPNRPMMFLDTSDLPQLPPGTLIVDVSCDEGMGFAWARPTSFEAPIITVGDDVRYYGVDHSPSYLWDSATWEISDALLPHLATVLAGPTAWAADPTISRAVEIEEGRIRNPSILEFQSRSAEFPHLRRT
;
A
#
# COMPACT_ATOMS: atom_id res chain seq x y z
N MET A 1 -18.77 0.83 -28.55
CA MET A 1 -18.50 -0.38 -27.75
C MET A 1 -19.42 -0.35 -26.55
N GLU A 2 -19.93 -1.49 -26.11
CA GLU A 2 -20.75 -1.57 -24.91
C GLU A 2 -19.85 -1.29 -23.68
N GLN A 3 -20.30 -0.43 -22.78
CA GLN A 3 -19.56 -0.15 -21.54
C GLN A 3 -19.54 -1.40 -20.63
N LEU A 4 -18.43 -1.62 -19.96
CA LEU A 4 -18.28 -2.70 -18.99
C LEU A 4 -19.13 -2.48 -17.74
N SER A 5 -19.52 -3.56 -17.09
CA SER A 5 -20.18 -3.56 -15.79
C SER A 5 -19.16 -3.77 -14.68
N VAL A 6 -19.38 -3.18 -13.49
CA VAL A 6 -18.52 -3.38 -12.33
C VAL A 6 -19.31 -3.95 -11.15
N GLY A 7 -18.76 -4.99 -10.55
CA GLY A 7 -19.16 -5.54 -9.26
C GLY A 7 -18.22 -5.06 -8.16
N ILE A 8 -18.75 -4.31 -7.21
CA ILE A 8 -17.98 -3.75 -6.09
C ILE A 8 -18.20 -4.63 -4.87
N ILE A 9 -17.13 -5.23 -4.38
CA ILE A 9 -17.14 -6.23 -3.32
C ILE A 9 -17.19 -5.56 -1.95
N ALA A 10 -18.07 -6.06 -1.08
CA ALA A 10 -18.25 -5.58 0.30
C ALA A 10 -17.29 -6.22 1.29
N ARG A 11 -16.90 -7.46 1.05
CA ARG A 11 -16.16 -8.27 2.02
C ARG A 11 -14.91 -8.87 1.40
N SER A 12 -13.75 -8.45 1.90
CA SER A 12 -12.49 -9.08 1.55
C SER A 12 -12.32 -10.42 2.29
N ARG A 13 -11.66 -11.38 1.64
CA ARG A 13 -11.17 -12.62 2.28
C ARG A 13 -9.92 -12.40 3.12
N LYS A 14 -9.26 -11.25 2.95
CA LYS A 14 -8.13 -10.85 3.79
C LYS A 14 -8.66 -10.58 5.20
N ALA A 15 -8.10 -11.27 6.18
CA ALA A 15 -8.45 -11.06 7.58
C ALA A 15 -8.29 -9.58 7.97
N ASP A 16 -9.25 -9.05 8.72
CA ASP A 16 -9.27 -7.66 9.21
C ASP A 16 -9.27 -6.56 8.15
N GLU A 17 -9.40 -6.89 6.86
CA GLU A 17 -9.60 -5.89 5.81
C GLU A 17 -11.05 -5.38 5.84
N ARG A 18 -11.23 -4.11 6.15
CA ARG A 18 -12.54 -3.45 6.27
C ARG A 18 -12.73 -2.31 5.29
N ARG A 19 -11.68 -1.95 4.53
CA ARG A 19 -11.77 -0.87 3.55
C ARG A 19 -12.61 -1.30 2.37
N LEU A 20 -13.43 -0.38 1.90
CA LEU A 20 -14.17 -0.51 0.63
C LEU A 20 -13.47 0.31 -0.46
N ALA A 21 -13.71 -0.04 -1.71
CA ALA A 21 -13.21 0.74 -2.84
C ALA A 21 -13.97 2.06 -3.01
N ILE A 22 -15.29 2.05 -2.82
CA ILE A 22 -16.14 3.23 -2.91
C ILE A 22 -16.84 3.40 -1.56
N HIS A 23 -16.70 4.58 -0.96
CA HIS A 23 -17.42 4.89 0.28
C HIS A 23 -18.92 4.93 0.04
N PRO A 24 -19.78 4.30 0.89
CA PRO A 24 -21.24 4.28 0.66
C PRO A 24 -21.87 5.65 0.47
N ARG A 25 -21.34 6.68 1.14
CA ARG A 25 -21.80 8.08 0.99
C ARG A 25 -21.32 8.77 -0.29
N HIS A 26 -20.40 8.16 -1.04
CA HIS A 26 -19.91 8.71 -2.31
C HIS A 26 -20.61 8.08 -3.53
N LEU A 27 -21.48 7.11 -3.34
CA LEU A 27 -22.20 6.48 -4.44
C LEU A 27 -23.12 7.46 -5.19
N ASP A 28 -23.60 8.49 -4.51
CA ASP A 28 -24.38 9.57 -5.11
C ASP A 28 -23.55 10.44 -6.07
N ARG A 29 -22.22 10.43 -5.94
CA ARG A 29 -21.28 11.14 -6.81
C ARG A 29 -20.99 10.39 -8.13
N ILE A 30 -21.43 9.14 -8.24
CA ILE A 30 -21.34 8.40 -9.51
C ILE A 30 -22.31 9.06 -10.50
N GLU A 31 -21.77 9.40 -11.68
CA GLU A 31 -22.57 9.97 -12.77
C GLU A 31 -23.77 9.08 -13.08
N PRO A 32 -24.99 9.66 -13.26
CA PRO A 32 -26.21 8.88 -13.45
C PRO A 32 -26.11 7.84 -14.57
N GLU A 33 -25.40 8.18 -15.66
CA GLU A 33 -25.20 7.32 -16.84
C GLU A 33 -24.37 6.08 -16.53
N LEU A 34 -23.51 6.14 -15.50
CA LEU A 34 -22.69 5.02 -15.06
C LEU A 34 -23.38 4.12 -14.04
N ARG A 35 -24.39 4.63 -13.33
CA ARG A 35 -25.09 3.86 -12.26
C ARG A 35 -25.69 2.56 -12.77
N ASP A 36 -26.15 2.54 -14.01
CA ASP A 36 -26.69 1.34 -14.67
C ASP A 36 -25.64 0.25 -14.94
N ARG A 37 -24.36 0.53 -14.70
CA ARG A 37 -23.24 -0.40 -14.85
C ARG A 37 -22.62 -0.82 -13.51
N VAL A 38 -23.08 -0.22 -12.39
CA VAL A 38 -22.52 -0.46 -11.05
C VAL A 38 -23.42 -1.41 -10.26
N PHE A 39 -22.86 -2.48 -9.79
CA PHE A 39 -23.49 -3.44 -8.89
C PHE A 39 -22.71 -3.52 -7.58
N LEU A 40 -23.39 -3.60 -6.46
CA LEU A 40 -22.78 -3.78 -5.14
C LEU A 40 -23.07 -5.17 -4.61
N GLU A 41 -22.14 -5.69 -3.82
CA GLU A 41 -22.40 -6.86 -3.00
C GLU A 41 -23.45 -6.52 -1.93
N THR A 42 -24.40 -7.43 -1.68
CA THR A 42 -25.40 -7.29 -0.62
C THR A 42 -24.72 -7.07 0.74
N GLY A 43 -25.20 -6.10 1.51
CA GLY A 43 -24.61 -5.68 2.78
C GLY A 43 -23.43 -4.71 2.63
N TYR A 44 -23.23 -4.09 1.47
CA TYR A 44 -22.09 -3.22 1.16
C TYR A 44 -21.89 -2.08 2.17
N GLY A 45 -22.97 -1.45 2.63
CA GLY A 45 -22.92 -0.33 3.57
C GLY A 45 -22.98 -0.71 5.05
N GLU A 46 -23.02 -2.00 5.38
CA GLU A 46 -23.37 -2.47 6.73
C GLU A 46 -22.44 -1.90 7.82
N HIS A 47 -21.12 -1.94 7.60
CA HIS A 47 -20.15 -1.37 8.55
C HIS A 47 -20.20 0.15 8.68
N PHE A 48 -20.82 0.83 7.70
CA PHE A 48 -20.99 2.29 7.68
C PHE A 48 -22.36 2.74 8.17
N GLY A 49 -23.20 1.81 8.63
CA GLY A 49 -24.57 2.08 9.07
C GLY A 49 -25.51 2.50 7.94
N VAL A 50 -25.21 2.10 6.70
CA VAL A 50 -26.02 2.40 5.51
C VAL A 50 -26.67 1.10 5.02
N SER A 51 -27.99 1.08 4.94
CA SER A 51 -28.72 -0.12 4.52
C SER A 51 -28.75 -0.31 3.00
N ASP A 52 -29.00 -1.55 2.58
CA ASP A 52 -29.16 -1.89 1.17
C ASP A 52 -30.29 -1.11 0.50
N GLU A 53 -31.38 -0.80 1.23
CA GLU A 53 -32.50 0.01 0.71
C GLU A 53 -32.06 1.45 0.38
N GLN A 54 -31.13 2.01 1.18
CA GLN A 54 -30.59 3.35 0.94
C GLN A 54 -29.64 3.37 -0.26
N LEU A 55 -28.93 2.27 -0.52
CA LEU A 55 -27.97 2.15 -1.62
C LEU A 55 -28.64 1.81 -2.96
N ARG A 56 -29.75 1.07 -2.94
CA ARG A 56 -30.44 0.58 -4.14
C ARG A 56 -30.75 1.63 -5.21
N PRO A 57 -31.17 2.87 -4.88
CA PRO A 57 -31.44 3.90 -5.89
C PRO A 57 -30.17 4.48 -6.55
N LEU A 58 -28.98 4.24 -6.00
CA LEU A 58 -27.72 4.85 -6.43
C LEU A 58 -26.93 3.98 -7.41
N VAL A 59 -27.36 2.74 -7.61
CA VAL A 59 -26.66 1.74 -8.42
C VAL A 59 -27.66 0.89 -9.22
N ARG A 60 -27.17 0.09 -10.17
CA ARG A 60 -28.01 -0.84 -10.94
C ARG A 60 -28.71 -1.87 -10.06
N GLY A 61 -28.03 -2.34 -9.03
CA GLY A 61 -28.59 -3.33 -8.11
C GLY A 61 -27.59 -3.89 -7.12
N LEU A 62 -28.15 -4.66 -6.18
CA LEU A 62 -27.36 -5.43 -5.22
C LEU A 62 -27.43 -6.90 -5.61
N ARG A 63 -26.32 -7.61 -5.47
CA ARG A 63 -26.17 -9.02 -5.85
C ARG A 63 -25.36 -9.77 -4.80
N SER A 64 -25.48 -11.10 -4.80
CA SER A 64 -24.57 -11.93 -3.99
C SER A 64 -23.15 -11.89 -4.55
N HIS A 65 -22.19 -12.29 -3.74
CA HIS A 65 -20.79 -12.43 -4.15
C HIS A 65 -20.65 -13.25 -5.45
N GLU A 66 -21.26 -14.43 -5.47
CA GLU A 66 -21.20 -15.35 -6.61
C GLU A 66 -21.81 -14.73 -7.88
N GLN A 67 -22.92 -13.99 -7.73
CA GLN A 67 -23.56 -13.31 -8.85
C GLN A 67 -22.68 -12.18 -9.42
N LEU A 68 -21.97 -11.43 -8.57
CA LEU A 68 -21.04 -10.40 -9.04
C LEU A 68 -19.91 -11.01 -9.85
N PHE A 69 -19.30 -12.09 -9.36
CA PHE A 69 -18.21 -12.80 -10.07
C PHE A 69 -18.71 -13.48 -11.34
N ALA A 70 -19.96 -13.95 -11.37
CA ALA A 70 -20.53 -14.57 -12.58
C ALA A 70 -20.89 -13.55 -13.68
N ASP A 71 -21.40 -12.37 -13.30
CA ASP A 71 -22.10 -11.49 -14.24
C ASP A 71 -21.33 -10.22 -14.61
N CYS A 72 -20.51 -9.67 -13.68
CA CYS A 72 -19.82 -8.41 -13.94
C CYS A 72 -18.51 -8.60 -14.73
N ASP A 73 -18.16 -7.59 -15.53
CA ASP A 73 -16.93 -7.60 -16.34
C ASP A 73 -15.70 -7.19 -15.51
N VAL A 74 -15.89 -6.25 -14.60
CA VAL A 74 -14.87 -5.74 -13.68
C VAL A 74 -15.25 -6.13 -12.27
N ILE A 75 -14.32 -6.69 -11.50
CA ILE A 75 -14.42 -6.91 -10.07
C ILE A 75 -13.55 -5.86 -9.38
N LEU A 76 -14.18 -4.97 -8.61
CA LEU A 76 -13.51 -3.93 -7.84
C LEU A 76 -13.39 -4.38 -6.39
N LEU A 77 -12.16 -4.74 -6.00
CA LEU A 77 -11.85 -5.32 -4.69
C LEU A 77 -10.50 -4.79 -4.20
N PRO A 78 -10.44 -4.03 -3.08
CA PRO A 78 -9.18 -3.43 -2.61
C PRO A 78 -8.04 -4.42 -2.39
N LYS A 79 -8.29 -5.54 -1.74
CA LYS A 79 -7.25 -6.56 -1.43
C LYS A 79 -7.70 -7.93 -1.93
N PRO A 80 -7.57 -8.21 -3.24
CA PRO A 80 -7.85 -9.53 -3.77
C PRO A 80 -6.83 -10.55 -3.27
N LEU A 81 -7.29 -11.76 -3.01
CA LEU A 81 -6.45 -12.92 -2.68
C LEU A 81 -6.50 -13.93 -3.83
N PRO A 82 -5.58 -14.92 -3.88
CA PRO A 82 -5.59 -15.95 -4.92
C PRO A 82 -6.94 -16.68 -5.04
N GLY A 83 -7.67 -16.86 -3.92
CA GLY A 83 -8.99 -17.47 -3.91
C GLY A 83 -10.05 -16.64 -4.65
N ASP A 84 -9.95 -15.31 -4.62
CA ASP A 84 -10.87 -14.45 -5.35
C ASP A 84 -10.65 -14.58 -6.86
N LEU A 85 -9.38 -14.54 -7.29
CA LEU A 85 -9.05 -14.70 -8.71
C LEU A 85 -9.44 -16.10 -9.24
N ALA A 86 -9.40 -17.13 -8.35
CA ALA A 86 -9.82 -18.48 -8.72
C ALA A 86 -11.33 -18.61 -9.02
N GLU A 87 -12.16 -17.69 -8.55
CA GLU A 87 -13.61 -17.63 -8.84
C GLU A 87 -13.93 -16.81 -10.09
N MET A 88 -12.98 -15.98 -10.56
CA MET A 88 -13.19 -15.16 -11.73
C MET A 88 -13.28 -16.00 -13.00
N ARG A 89 -14.16 -15.63 -13.92
CA ARG A 89 -14.24 -16.22 -15.25
C ARG A 89 -13.17 -15.64 -16.18
N ALA A 90 -12.83 -16.39 -17.22
CA ALA A 90 -11.82 -15.94 -18.19
C ALA A 90 -12.17 -14.59 -18.82
N GLY A 91 -11.19 -13.71 -18.93
CA GLY A 91 -11.32 -12.40 -19.56
C GLY A 91 -11.89 -11.30 -18.68
N GLN A 92 -12.21 -11.57 -17.41
CA GLN A 92 -12.63 -10.52 -16.46
C GLN A 92 -11.47 -9.62 -16.07
N VAL A 93 -11.82 -8.46 -15.52
CA VAL A 93 -10.89 -7.47 -15.01
C VAL A 93 -10.93 -7.48 -13.48
N ILE A 94 -9.78 -7.58 -12.83
CA ILE A 94 -9.62 -7.26 -11.39
C ILE A 94 -9.04 -5.86 -11.27
N TRP A 95 -9.66 -5.01 -10.43
CA TRP A 95 -9.19 -3.66 -10.12
C TRP A 95 -9.00 -3.55 -8.61
N GLY A 96 -7.75 -3.48 -8.15
CA GLY A 96 -7.40 -3.55 -6.72
C GLY A 96 -5.91 -3.51 -6.46
N TRP A 97 -5.47 -3.91 -5.24
CA TRP A 97 -4.07 -4.14 -4.87
C TRP A 97 -3.70 -5.62 -4.95
N PRO A 98 -3.44 -6.17 -6.13
CA PRO A 98 -3.09 -7.59 -6.31
C PRO A 98 -1.64 -7.92 -5.92
N HIS A 99 -0.74 -6.93 -5.89
CA HIS A 99 0.69 -7.13 -5.65
C HIS A 99 1.31 -8.19 -6.54
N CYS A 100 1.02 -8.14 -7.84
CA CYS A 100 1.41 -9.16 -8.81
C CYS A 100 2.93 -9.41 -8.86
N VAL A 101 3.76 -8.44 -8.52
CA VAL A 101 5.22 -8.62 -8.52
C VAL A 101 5.61 -9.66 -7.48
N GLN A 102 5.12 -9.56 -6.25
CA GLN A 102 5.48 -10.43 -5.13
C GLN A 102 4.59 -11.67 -5.04
N ASP A 103 3.28 -11.56 -5.37
CA ASP A 103 2.36 -12.69 -5.24
C ASP A 103 2.32 -13.57 -6.50
N ILE A 104 3.13 -14.64 -6.45
CA ILE A 104 3.23 -15.62 -7.53
C ILE A 104 1.88 -16.31 -7.80
N LYS A 105 1.05 -16.52 -6.77
CA LYS A 105 -0.23 -17.24 -6.91
C LYS A 105 -1.26 -16.37 -7.60
N ILE A 106 -1.36 -15.09 -7.22
CA ILE A 106 -2.22 -14.11 -7.90
C ILE A 106 -1.81 -14.00 -9.37
N THR A 107 -0.52 -13.81 -9.65
CA THR A 107 -0.01 -13.72 -11.01
C THR A 107 -0.32 -14.97 -11.83
N GLN A 108 -0.13 -16.16 -11.27
CA GLN A 108 -0.42 -17.41 -11.97
C GLN A 108 -1.92 -17.55 -12.29
N GLN A 109 -2.80 -17.22 -11.33
CA GLN A 109 -4.25 -17.23 -11.57
C GLN A 109 -4.66 -16.25 -12.69
N ALA A 110 -4.06 -15.05 -12.69
CA ALA A 110 -4.34 -14.07 -13.74
C ALA A 110 -3.92 -14.56 -15.12
N ILE A 111 -2.77 -15.23 -15.24
CA ILE A 111 -2.30 -15.83 -16.50
C ILE A 111 -3.23 -16.97 -16.95
N ASP A 112 -3.49 -17.93 -16.06
CA ASP A 112 -4.25 -19.16 -16.37
C ASP A 112 -5.68 -18.84 -16.80
N ARG A 113 -6.29 -17.83 -16.20
CA ARG A 113 -7.66 -17.39 -16.48
C ARG A 113 -7.76 -16.26 -17.50
N ARG A 114 -6.63 -15.83 -18.05
CA ARG A 114 -6.55 -14.70 -18.99
C ARG A 114 -7.23 -13.45 -18.46
N LEU A 115 -7.00 -13.13 -17.18
CA LEU A 115 -7.55 -11.93 -16.57
C LEU A 115 -6.78 -10.68 -17.02
N THR A 116 -7.45 -9.54 -16.95
CA THR A 116 -6.78 -8.24 -16.96
C THR A 116 -6.68 -7.72 -15.56
N VAL A 117 -5.51 -7.22 -15.18
CA VAL A 117 -5.22 -6.70 -13.84
C VAL A 117 -4.92 -5.22 -13.94
N ILE A 118 -5.78 -4.39 -13.34
CA ILE A 118 -5.55 -2.95 -13.15
C ILE A 118 -5.13 -2.76 -11.69
N ALA A 119 -3.84 -2.54 -11.46
CA ALA A 119 -3.24 -2.51 -10.14
C ALA A 119 -3.29 -1.12 -9.52
N PHE A 120 -3.88 -1.00 -8.32
CA PHE A 120 -3.92 0.26 -7.58
C PHE A 120 -2.52 0.79 -7.27
N GLU A 121 -1.56 -0.08 -6.97
CA GLU A 121 -0.16 0.28 -6.70
C GLU A 121 0.56 0.92 -7.88
N ALA A 122 0.07 0.70 -9.09
CA ALA A 122 0.62 1.27 -10.32
C ALA A 122 -0.18 2.48 -10.85
N MET A 123 -1.29 2.86 -10.19
CA MET A 123 -2.07 4.04 -10.56
C MET A 123 -1.36 5.33 -10.13
N ASN A 124 -0.74 6.01 -11.08
CA ASN A 124 -0.01 7.25 -10.85
C ASN A 124 -0.51 8.36 -11.77
N HIS A 125 -0.47 9.59 -11.27
CA HIS A 125 -0.54 10.77 -12.11
C HIS A 125 0.82 11.01 -12.77
N TRP A 126 0.79 11.40 -14.02
CA TRP A 126 1.98 11.63 -14.83
C TRP A 126 1.99 13.07 -15.34
N THR A 127 3.18 13.65 -15.43
CA THR A 127 3.38 14.95 -16.07
C THR A 127 3.28 14.84 -17.58
N ALA A 128 3.20 15.96 -18.28
CA ALA A 128 3.09 15.98 -19.74
C ALA A 128 4.29 15.32 -20.47
N ASP A 129 5.47 15.32 -19.85
CA ASP A 129 6.67 14.62 -20.35
C ASP A 129 6.71 13.12 -19.97
N GLY A 130 5.67 12.62 -19.27
CA GLY A 130 5.56 11.23 -18.88
C GLY A 130 6.31 10.85 -17.60
N SER A 131 6.85 11.83 -16.86
CA SER A 131 7.47 11.60 -15.56
C SER A 131 6.41 11.35 -14.48
N PHE A 132 6.79 10.59 -13.43
CA PHE A 132 5.95 10.39 -12.25
C PHE A 132 5.67 11.73 -11.54
N SER A 133 4.42 11.97 -11.22
CA SER A 133 3.99 13.15 -10.44
C SER A 133 3.57 12.76 -9.03
N LEU A 134 2.51 11.97 -8.90
CA LEU A 134 1.92 11.60 -7.61
C LEU A 134 1.17 10.27 -7.74
N HIS A 135 1.26 9.43 -6.72
CA HIS A 135 0.43 8.22 -6.65
C HIS A 135 -1.05 8.61 -6.45
N VAL A 136 -1.97 7.99 -7.20
CA VAL A 136 -3.41 8.29 -7.11
C VAL A 136 -3.91 8.11 -5.68
N LEU A 137 -3.51 7.03 -5.02
CA LEU A 137 -3.91 6.68 -3.66
C LEU A 137 -2.93 7.19 -2.58
N HIS A 138 -2.25 8.34 -2.83
CA HIS A 138 -1.27 8.91 -1.90
C HIS A 138 -1.84 9.18 -0.50
N LYS A 139 -3.13 9.53 -0.39
CA LYS A 139 -3.78 9.74 0.90
C LYS A 139 -3.92 8.44 1.71
N ASN A 140 -4.26 7.33 1.06
CA ASN A 140 -4.23 6.03 1.72
C ASN A 140 -2.81 5.65 2.17
N ASN A 141 -1.79 6.04 1.42
CA ASN A 141 -0.39 5.83 1.81
C ASN A 141 0.01 6.72 3.00
N GLU A 142 -0.49 7.97 3.09
CA GLU A 142 -0.35 8.79 4.30
C GLU A 142 -1.02 8.11 5.50
N ILE A 143 -2.25 7.60 5.33
CA ILE A 143 -2.96 6.85 6.38
C ILE A 143 -2.18 5.60 6.80
N ALA A 144 -1.48 4.93 5.88
CA ALA A 144 -0.65 3.78 6.25
C ALA A 144 0.41 4.12 7.29
N GLY A 145 1.17 5.20 7.07
CA GLY A 145 2.14 5.69 8.05
C GLY A 145 1.49 6.13 9.36
N TYR A 146 0.42 6.93 9.27
CA TYR A 146 -0.32 7.44 10.42
C TYR A 146 -0.90 6.31 11.28
N ALA A 147 -1.62 5.38 10.67
CA ALA A 147 -2.28 4.28 11.36
C ALA A 147 -1.28 3.29 11.98
N SER A 148 -0.16 3.01 11.28
CA SER A 148 0.89 2.14 11.82
C SER A 148 1.49 2.71 13.10
N VAL A 149 1.84 3.98 13.10
CA VAL A 149 2.38 4.68 14.30
C VAL A 149 1.35 4.71 15.42
N LEU A 150 0.11 5.10 15.12
CA LEU A 150 -0.98 5.16 16.09
C LEU A 150 -1.22 3.80 16.76
N HIS A 151 -1.34 2.75 15.95
CA HIS A 151 -1.58 1.40 16.45
C HIS A 151 -0.38 0.84 17.21
N ALA A 152 0.84 0.96 16.67
CA ALA A 152 2.04 0.44 17.32
C ALA A 152 2.29 1.10 18.70
N LEU A 153 2.19 2.43 18.81
CA LEU A 153 2.36 3.12 20.08
C LEU A 153 1.27 2.78 21.11
N SER A 154 0.02 2.58 20.67
CA SER A 154 -1.05 2.14 21.56
C SER A 154 -0.79 0.75 22.13
N LEU A 155 -0.24 -0.17 21.33
CA LEU A 155 0.08 -1.54 21.74
C LEU A 155 1.23 -1.61 22.74
N VAL A 156 2.24 -0.75 22.60
CA VAL A 156 3.33 -0.67 23.58
C VAL A 156 3.02 0.21 24.78
N GLY A 157 1.82 0.81 24.82
CA GLY A 157 1.34 1.63 25.93
C GLY A 157 2.12 2.92 26.11
N SER A 158 2.62 3.54 25.04
CA SER A 158 3.48 4.72 25.09
C SER A 158 2.90 5.90 24.32
N THR A 159 3.20 7.10 24.78
CA THR A 159 2.91 8.38 24.12
C THR A 159 4.00 9.39 24.47
N GLY A 160 4.22 10.39 23.62
CA GLY A 160 5.19 11.46 23.88
C GLY A 160 4.70 12.52 24.87
N ASP A 161 3.37 12.60 25.13
CA ASP A 161 2.78 13.60 26.03
C ASP A 161 2.91 13.23 27.51
N TYR A 162 3.03 11.94 27.83
CA TYR A 162 3.08 11.44 29.19
C TYR A 162 4.26 10.48 29.38
N GLY A 163 4.88 10.52 30.56
CA GLY A 163 6.05 9.73 30.90
C GLY A 163 7.35 10.41 30.46
N ARG A 164 8.27 9.67 29.87
CA ARG A 164 9.50 10.25 29.33
C ARG A 164 9.29 10.75 27.90
N LYS A 165 10.08 11.73 27.49
CA LYS A 165 10.11 12.14 26.09
C LYS A 165 10.59 10.99 25.22
N LEU A 166 9.99 10.87 24.06
CA LEU A 166 10.34 9.89 23.03
C LEU A 166 10.97 10.59 21.82
N THR A 167 11.93 9.93 21.22
CA THR A 167 12.56 10.35 19.96
C THR A 167 12.23 9.37 18.85
N ALA A 168 12.13 9.85 17.61
CA ALA A 168 11.83 8.98 16.48
C ALA A 168 12.69 9.27 15.26
N ALA A 169 13.10 8.21 14.55
CA ALA A 169 13.68 8.28 13.23
C ALA A 169 12.69 7.71 12.20
N VAL A 170 12.38 8.46 11.14
CA VAL A 170 11.49 8.05 10.06
C VAL A 170 12.31 7.91 8.79
N ILE A 171 12.43 6.69 8.26
CA ILE A 171 13.19 6.39 7.05
C ILE A 171 12.27 6.54 5.85
N GLY A 172 12.60 7.47 4.94
CA GLY A 172 11.82 7.81 3.76
C GLY A 172 11.24 9.22 3.81
N PHE A 173 10.80 9.72 2.65
CA PHE A 173 10.32 11.11 2.50
C PHE A 173 9.02 11.20 1.67
N GLY A 174 8.34 10.07 1.44
CA GLY A 174 7.10 9.97 0.67
C GLY A 174 5.84 10.28 1.47
N ALA A 175 4.69 9.94 0.89
CA ALA A 175 3.37 10.09 1.53
C ALA A 175 3.29 9.33 2.87
N THR A 176 3.77 8.09 2.89
CA THR A 176 3.79 7.23 4.09
C THR A 176 4.58 7.89 5.23
N ALA A 177 5.77 8.45 4.94
CA ALA A 177 6.58 9.14 5.94
C ALA A 177 5.88 10.40 6.49
N ARG A 178 5.17 11.16 5.64
CA ARG A 178 4.37 12.31 6.06
C ARG A 178 3.25 11.90 7.03
N GLY A 179 2.58 10.80 6.72
CA GLY A 179 1.58 10.22 7.60
C GLY A 179 2.17 9.76 8.94
N ALA A 180 3.33 9.09 8.92
CA ALA A 180 4.03 8.66 10.12
C ALA A 180 4.43 9.83 11.02
N VAL A 181 5.02 10.89 10.46
CA VAL A 181 5.36 12.11 11.22
C VAL A 181 4.11 12.77 11.80
N THR A 182 3.01 12.82 11.05
CA THR A 182 1.73 13.34 11.53
C THR A 182 1.19 12.51 12.71
N GLY A 183 1.29 11.19 12.63
CA GLY A 183 0.91 10.27 13.71
C GLY A 183 1.78 10.42 14.95
N LEU A 184 3.10 10.53 14.79
CA LEU A 184 4.05 10.80 15.88
C LEU A 184 3.72 12.13 16.57
N ALA A 185 3.52 13.20 15.82
CA ALA A 185 3.16 14.52 16.35
C ALA A 185 1.81 14.49 17.08
N ALA A 186 0.80 13.79 16.54
CA ALA A 186 -0.52 13.63 17.19
C ALA A 186 -0.44 12.88 18.53
N LEU A 187 0.60 12.08 18.73
CA LEU A 187 0.88 11.35 19.98
C LEU A 187 1.95 12.01 20.84
N GLY A 188 2.28 13.29 20.59
CA GLY A 188 3.22 14.08 21.39
C GLY A 188 4.71 13.77 21.14
N VAL A 189 5.05 12.94 20.15
CA VAL A 189 6.45 12.68 19.77
C VAL A 189 6.89 13.78 18.80
N THR A 190 7.62 14.78 19.31
CA THR A 190 8.00 16.00 18.59
C THR A 190 9.46 16.03 18.17
N GLU A 191 10.31 15.20 18.76
CA GLU A 191 11.71 15.04 18.37
C GLU A 191 11.82 13.97 17.30
N VAL A 192 11.70 14.38 16.02
CA VAL A 192 11.60 13.47 14.87
C VAL A 192 12.67 13.82 13.83
N ASP A 193 13.49 12.84 13.48
CA ASP A 193 14.42 12.88 12.36
C ASP A 193 13.84 12.13 11.17
N VAL A 194 13.79 12.79 10.01
CA VAL A 194 13.33 12.19 8.76
C VAL A 194 14.52 11.98 7.84
N LEU A 195 14.80 10.72 7.55
CA LEU A 195 15.95 10.30 6.74
C LEU A 195 15.56 10.25 5.26
N THR A 196 16.37 10.91 4.42
CA THR A 196 16.21 10.94 2.96
C THR A 196 17.53 10.72 2.25
N GLN A 197 17.51 9.99 1.13
CA GLN A 197 18.69 9.87 0.25
C GLN A 197 18.92 11.13 -0.60
N ARG A 198 17.94 12.04 -0.67
CA ARG A 198 18.05 13.29 -1.40
C ARG A 198 18.86 14.29 -0.58
N ALA A 199 19.66 15.12 -1.26
CA ALA A 199 20.25 16.26 -0.59
C ALA A 199 19.16 17.12 0.09
N VAL A 200 19.36 17.47 1.35
CA VAL A 200 18.36 18.23 2.14
C VAL A 200 17.98 19.53 1.44
N ALA A 201 18.96 20.19 0.77
CA ALA A 201 18.72 21.40 -0.02
C ALA A 201 17.83 21.18 -1.27
N ALA A 202 17.69 19.93 -1.74
CA ALA A 202 16.88 19.58 -2.92
C ALA A 202 15.44 19.19 -2.57
N VAL A 203 15.06 19.22 -1.29
CA VAL A 203 13.71 18.86 -0.84
C VAL A 203 12.74 20.00 -1.09
N ALA A 204 11.88 19.87 -2.09
CA ALA A 204 10.95 20.92 -2.53
C ALA A 204 9.80 21.19 -1.54
N SER A 205 9.45 20.23 -0.68
CA SER A 205 8.35 20.35 0.28
C SER A 205 8.73 19.69 1.60
N PRO A 206 9.40 20.43 2.51
CA PRO A 206 9.84 19.89 3.79
C PRO A 206 8.65 19.40 4.62
N ILE A 207 8.92 18.43 5.49
CA ILE A 207 7.96 18.02 6.53
C ILE A 207 8.16 18.97 7.70
N HIS A 208 7.12 19.74 8.03
CA HIS A 208 7.16 20.62 9.20
C HIS A 208 7.24 19.78 10.48
N SER A 209 7.92 20.32 11.48
CA SER A 209 8.10 19.69 12.80
C SER A 209 9.01 18.45 12.80
N ALA A 210 9.87 18.30 11.80
CA ALA A 210 10.88 17.24 11.73
C ALA A 210 12.21 17.79 11.21
N ARG A 211 13.32 17.26 11.72
CA ARG A 211 14.65 17.52 11.18
C ARG A 211 14.90 16.60 10.01
N LEU A 212 15.29 17.16 8.86
CA LEU A 212 15.69 16.36 7.71
C LEU A 212 17.16 15.98 7.82
N VAL A 213 17.45 14.71 7.59
CA VAL A 213 18.78 14.12 7.69
C VAL A 213 19.05 13.34 6.40
N GLN A 214 20.19 13.61 5.76
CA GLN A 214 20.60 12.84 4.59
C GLN A 214 21.27 11.54 5.02
N PHE A 215 20.98 10.43 4.31
CA PHE A 215 21.66 9.16 4.52
C PHE A 215 22.08 8.55 3.18
N GLY A 216 23.11 7.73 3.22
CA GLY A 216 23.62 6.93 2.11
C GLY A 216 23.58 5.44 2.45
N LEU A 217 23.35 4.62 1.43
CA LEU A 217 23.40 3.17 1.53
C LEU A 217 24.54 2.64 0.67
N ASP A 218 25.28 1.66 1.19
CA ASP A 218 26.22 0.85 0.42
C ASP A 218 25.49 -0.41 -0.08
N ASP A 219 25.39 -0.57 -1.39
CA ASP A 219 24.65 -1.68 -2.02
C ASP A 219 25.25 -3.07 -1.70
N ASN A 220 26.49 -3.13 -1.20
CA ASN A 220 27.21 -4.38 -0.97
C ASN A 220 27.40 -4.70 0.51
N ASP A 221 27.36 -3.69 1.38
CA ASP A 221 27.69 -3.84 2.79
C ASP A 221 26.86 -2.88 3.66
N PRO A 222 25.71 -3.32 4.22
CA PRO A 222 24.87 -2.49 5.07
C PRO A 222 25.59 -1.86 6.27
N SER A 223 26.69 -2.46 6.76
CA SER A 223 27.48 -1.91 7.86
C SER A 223 28.17 -0.58 7.51
N ARG A 224 28.24 -0.25 6.21
CA ARG A 224 28.77 1.02 5.69
C ARG A 224 27.71 2.06 5.40
N ASN A 225 26.46 1.79 5.74
CA ASN A 225 25.41 2.79 5.64
C ASN A 225 25.71 3.93 6.60
N GLU A 226 25.64 5.16 6.10
CA GLU A 226 26.02 6.35 6.86
C GLU A 226 24.91 7.40 6.83
N VAL A 227 24.91 8.23 7.86
CA VAL A 227 24.02 9.38 8.02
C VAL A 227 24.88 10.63 8.13
N GLU A 228 24.54 11.67 7.38
CA GLU A 228 25.20 12.98 7.45
C GLU A 228 24.70 13.75 8.68
N THR A 229 25.56 13.94 9.67
CA THR A 229 25.26 14.73 10.87
C THR A 229 26.07 16.03 10.89
N PRO A 230 25.70 17.01 11.72
CA PRO A 230 26.49 18.23 11.88
C PRO A 230 27.95 17.98 12.36
N ASN A 231 28.21 16.81 12.94
CA ASN A 231 29.54 16.41 13.41
C ASN A 231 30.32 15.60 12.39
N GLY A 232 29.75 15.35 11.20
CA GLY A 232 30.27 14.50 10.15
C GLY A 232 29.44 13.23 9.97
N PRO A 233 29.84 12.35 9.03
CA PRO A 233 29.16 11.09 8.78
C PRO A 233 29.28 10.16 9.99
N GLU A 234 28.16 9.48 10.32
CA GLU A 234 28.03 8.49 11.38
C GLU A 234 27.39 7.20 10.83
N PRO A 235 27.71 6.02 11.38
CA PRO A 235 27.05 4.77 10.98
C PRO A 235 25.53 4.83 11.20
N LEU A 236 24.74 4.43 10.19
CA LEU A 236 23.27 4.45 10.22
C LEU A 236 22.73 3.64 11.42
N ALA A 237 23.30 2.48 11.71
CA ALA A 237 22.88 1.63 12.83
C ALA A 237 22.99 2.36 14.18
N GLY A 238 24.14 3.03 14.44
CA GLY A 238 24.33 3.82 15.64
C GLY A 238 23.39 5.02 15.74
N PHE A 239 23.14 5.71 14.61
CA PHE A 239 22.18 6.80 14.56
C PHE A 239 20.75 6.33 14.88
N LEU A 240 20.31 5.21 14.28
CA LEU A 240 18.98 4.65 14.55
C LEU A 240 18.85 4.15 15.99
N ALA A 241 19.91 3.57 16.56
CA ALA A 241 19.94 3.11 17.95
C ALA A 241 19.81 4.23 18.98
N ALA A 242 20.05 5.48 18.60
CA ALA A 242 19.83 6.65 19.47
C ALA A 242 18.34 7.07 19.59
N HIS A 243 17.43 6.41 18.84
CA HIS A 243 16.01 6.72 18.84
C HIS A 243 15.19 5.63 19.51
N ASP A 244 14.11 6.03 20.16
CA ASP A 244 13.15 5.11 20.79
C ASP A 244 12.27 4.39 19.76
N ILE A 245 11.99 5.09 18.65
CA ILE A 245 11.07 4.66 17.61
C ILE A 245 11.76 4.79 16.25
N ILE A 246 11.73 3.72 15.47
CA ILE A 246 12.23 3.69 14.09
C ILE A 246 11.06 3.36 13.19
N VAL A 247 10.71 4.25 12.23
CA VAL A 247 9.60 4.04 11.31
C VAL A 247 10.13 3.88 9.89
N ASN A 248 9.97 2.71 9.28
CA ASN A 248 10.33 2.49 7.89
C ASN A 248 9.12 2.80 6.97
N CYS A 249 9.31 3.77 6.08
CA CYS A 249 8.32 4.24 5.12
C CYS A 249 8.80 4.17 3.66
N VAL A 250 9.85 3.40 3.39
CA VAL A 250 10.43 3.29 2.06
C VAL A 250 9.69 2.20 1.27
N LEU A 251 9.14 2.57 0.11
CA LEU A 251 8.65 1.58 -0.84
C LEU A 251 9.87 0.84 -1.40
N GLN A 252 9.93 -0.47 -1.17
CA GLN A 252 11.00 -1.32 -1.63
C GLN A 252 10.85 -1.69 -3.11
N ASP A 253 11.98 -1.75 -3.83
CA ASP A 253 12.04 -2.44 -5.11
C ASP A 253 12.43 -3.90 -4.84
N PRO A 254 11.54 -4.88 -5.09
CA PRO A 254 11.83 -6.27 -4.80
C PRO A 254 13.04 -6.84 -5.56
N ASN A 255 13.40 -6.23 -6.71
CA ASN A 255 14.56 -6.64 -7.51
C ASN A 255 15.88 -6.02 -6.97
N ARG A 256 15.79 -4.93 -6.19
CA ARG A 256 16.93 -4.23 -5.57
C ARG A 256 16.56 -3.73 -4.18
N PRO A 257 16.33 -4.63 -3.21
CA PRO A 257 15.89 -4.24 -1.87
C PRO A 257 16.98 -3.44 -1.17
N MET A 258 16.58 -2.35 -0.53
CA MET A 258 17.45 -1.58 0.37
C MET A 258 17.50 -2.28 1.72
N MET A 259 18.69 -2.39 2.33
CA MET A 259 18.88 -2.92 3.67
C MET A 259 19.37 -1.79 4.58
N PHE A 260 18.64 -1.49 5.64
CA PHE A 260 19.01 -0.46 6.63
C PHE A 260 19.79 -1.07 7.80
N LEU A 261 19.28 -2.18 8.34
CA LEU A 261 19.90 -2.93 9.45
C LEU A 261 19.89 -4.43 9.15
N ASP A 262 20.98 -5.09 9.45
CA ASP A 262 21.04 -6.54 9.44
C ASP A 262 20.99 -7.14 10.85
N THR A 263 21.04 -8.47 10.95
CA THR A 263 20.97 -9.17 12.24
C THR A 263 22.15 -8.84 13.16
N SER A 264 23.31 -8.46 12.62
CA SER A 264 24.49 -8.07 13.40
C SER A 264 24.36 -6.72 14.08
N ASP A 265 23.42 -5.88 13.61
CA ASP A 265 23.12 -4.56 14.20
C ASP A 265 22.18 -4.64 15.40
N LEU A 266 21.41 -5.73 15.54
CA LEU A 266 20.44 -5.89 16.65
C LEU A 266 21.03 -5.62 18.04
N PRO A 267 22.25 -6.04 18.39
CA PRO A 267 22.84 -5.75 19.71
C PRO A 267 23.10 -4.26 19.97
N GLN A 268 23.08 -3.41 18.95
CA GLN A 268 23.24 -1.95 19.10
C GLN A 268 21.93 -1.28 19.50
N LEU A 269 20.77 -1.90 19.20
CA LEU A 269 19.46 -1.33 19.52
C LEU A 269 19.14 -1.53 21.01
N PRO A 270 18.80 -0.47 21.75
CA PRO A 270 18.39 -0.60 23.15
C PRO A 270 17.16 -1.50 23.31
N PRO A 271 17.09 -2.30 24.40
CA PRO A 271 15.88 -3.03 24.75
C PRO A 271 14.67 -2.10 24.85
N GLY A 272 13.56 -2.51 24.26
CA GLY A 272 12.32 -1.70 24.18
C GLY A 272 12.26 -0.77 22.97
N THR A 273 13.30 -0.68 22.12
CA THR A 273 13.22 0.03 20.84
C THR A 273 12.03 -0.50 20.02
N LEU A 274 11.21 0.42 19.50
CA LEU A 274 10.06 0.10 18.67
C LEU A 274 10.39 0.35 17.18
N ILE A 275 10.35 -0.70 16.38
CA ILE A 275 10.43 -0.60 14.92
C ILE A 275 9.02 -0.70 14.36
N VAL A 276 8.58 0.32 13.63
CA VAL A 276 7.31 0.37 12.90
C VAL A 276 7.62 0.25 11.41
N ASP A 277 7.54 -0.94 10.88
CA ASP A 277 7.82 -1.20 9.48
C ASP A 277 6.53 -1.16 8.65
N VAL A 278 6.29 -0.01 8.00
CA VAL A 278 5.08 0.21 7.20
C VAL A 278 5.18 -0.51 5.85
N SER A 279 6.39 -0.68 5.34
CA SER A 279 6.66 -1.44 4.11
C SER A 279 6.53 -2.94 4.34
N CYS A 280 7.07 -3.45 5.44
CA CYS A 280 7.01 -4.83 5.95
C CYS A 280 7.24 -5.93 4.90
N ASP A 281 7.98 -5.65 3.83
CA ASP A 281 8.37 -6.64 2.82
C ASP A 281 9.38 -7.62 3.41
N GLU A 282 9.18 -8.92 3.19
CA GLU A 282 9.97 -9.97 3.83
C GLU A 282 11.46 -9.85 3.47
N GLY A 283 12.30 -9.68 4.49
CA GLY A 283 13.75 -9.55 4.35
C GLY A 283 14.22 -8.25 3.68
N MET A 284 13.37 -7.21 3.60
CA MET A 284 13.71 -5.92 3.01
C MET A 284 13.68 -4.82 4.06
N GLY A 285 14.61 -3.91 4.01
CA GLY A 285 14.79 -2.86 5.01
C GLY A 285 15.46 -3.35 6.28
N PHE A 286 14.95 -4.40 6.87
CA PHE A 286 15.53 -5.09 8.04
C PHE A 286 15.64 -6.58 7.74
N ALA A 287 16.75 -7.21 8.12
CA ALA A 287 16.98 -8.64 7.84
C ALA A 287 15.90 -9.56 8.45
N TRP A 288 15.23 -9.11 9.51
CA TRP A 288 14.13 -9.79 10.20
C TRP A 288 12.74 -9.34 9.75
N ALA A 289 12.64 -8.42 8.76
CA ALA A 289 11.38 -7.88 8.30
C ALA A 289 10.45 -8.98 7.78
N ARG A 290 9.20 -8.91 8.18
CA ARG A 290 8.13 -9.77 7.70
C ARG A 290 6.76 -9.18 8.02
N PRO A 291 5.74 -9.45 7.22
CA PRO A 291 4.38 -9.04 7.55
C PRO A 291 3.90 -9.66 8.87
N THR A 292 3.20 -8.85 9.65
CA THR A 292 2.46 -9.28 10.83
C THR A 292 0.96 -9.07 10.60
N SER A 293 0.11 -9.44 11.56
CA SER A 293 -1.35 -9.30 11.47
C SER A 293 -1.91 -8.45 12.61
N PHE A 294 -3.17 -8.04 12.52
CA PHE A 294 -3.85 -7.38 13.64
C PHE A 294 -4.01 -8.26 14.87
N GLU A 295 -4.09 -9.58 14.68
CA GLU A 295 -4.16 -10.55 15.78
C GLU A 295 -2.81 -10.67 16.52
N ALA A 296 -1.69 -10.61 15.79
CA ALA A 296 -0.33 -10.68 16.33
C ALA A 296 0.53 -9.56 15.71
N PRO A 297 0.28 -8.29 16.09
CA PRO A 297 0.83 -7.13 15.38
C PRO A 297 2.31 -6.85 15.67
N ILE A 298 2.81 -7.31 16.80
CA ILE A 298 4.19 -7.10 17.23
C ILE A 298 4.88 -8.45 17.45
N ILE A 299 6.10 -8.56 16.98
CA ILE A 299 7.04 -9.63 17.32
C ILE A 299 8.26 -9.05 18.02
N THR A 300 8.89 -9.85 18.88
CA THR A 300 10.16 -9.48 19.51
C THR A 300 11.33 -10.04 18.70
N VAL A 301 12.33 -9.22 18.45
CA VAL A 301 13.58 -9.59 17.77
C VAL A 301 14.78 -9.17 18.64
N GLY A 302 15.89 -9.91 18.56
CA GLY A 302 17.06 -9.60 19.38
C GLY A 302 16.77 -9.56 20.88
N ASP A 303 17.33 -8.57 21.59
CA ASP A 303 17.15 -8.37 23.04
C ASP A 303 16.03 -7.31 23.28
N ASP A 304 14.78 -7.78 23.25
CA ASP A 304 13.54 -7.00 23.46
C ASP A 304 13.34 -5.83 22.48
N VAL A 305 13.80 -5.94 21.24
CA VAL A 305 13.40 -5.00 20.17
C VAL A 305 12.04 -5.41 19.65
N ARG A 306 11.09 -4.48 19.62
CA ARG A 306 9.70 -4.69 19.24
C ARG A 306 9.51 -4.32 17.77
N TYR A 307 9.14 -5.28 16.94
CA TYR A 307 8.90 -5.06 15.54
C TYR A 307 7.41 -5.18 15.21
N TYR A 308 6.85 -4.11 14.65
CA TYR A 308 5.48 -4.00 14.15
C TYR A 308 5.52 -3.96 12.61
N GLY A 309 4.73 -4.80 11.92
CA GLY A 309 4.72 -4.89 10.47
C GLY A 309 3.36 -5.30 9.89
N VAL A 310 2.26 -4.70 10.35
CA VAL A 310 0.91 -5.02 9.80
C VAL A 310 0.79 -4.50 8.38
N ASP A 311 0.67 -5.41 7.39
CA ASP A 311 0.75 -5.14 5.95
C ASP A 311 -0.44 -4.38 5.34
N HIS A 312 -1.50 -4.18 6.10
CA HIS A 312 -2.69 -3.42 5.69
C HIS A 312 -3.17 -2.47 6.79
N SER A 313 -2.23 -1.81 7.44
CA SER A 313 -2.45 -0.90 8.57
C SER A 313 -3.52 0.18 8.34
N PRO A 314 -3.80 0.71 7.12
CA PRO A 314 -4.93 1.62 6.92
C PRO A 314 -6.29 1.04 7.31
N SER A 315 -6.45 -0.30 7.37
CA SER A 315 -7.67 -0.95 7.86
C SER A 315 -7.94 -0.66 9.35
N TYR A 316 -6.95 -0.22 10.11
CA TYR A 316 -7.15 0.28 11.47
C TYR A 316 -8.04 1.54 11.50
N LEU A 317 -7.95 2.37 10.46
CA LEU A 317 -8.76 3.58 10.23
C LEU A 317 -9.63 3.40 8.99
N TRP A 318 -10.32 2.27 8.90
CA TRP A 318 -11.01 1.77 7.71
C TRP A 318 -12.03 2.77 7.11
N ASP A 319 -12.72 3.55 7.91
CA ASP A 319 -13.69 4.55 7.42
C ASP A 319 -12.97 5.69 6.67
N SER A 320 -12.00 6.33 7.32
CA SER A 320 -11.17 7.38 6.71
C SER A 320 -10.41 6.86 5.49
N ALA A 321 -9.86 5.65 5.56
CA ALA A 321 -9.17 5.04 4.43
C ALA A 321 -10.11 4.77 3.25
N THR A 322 -11.33 4.28 3.51
CA THR A 322 -12.35 4.07 2.49
C THR A 322 -12.75 5.40 1.84
N TRP A 323 -12.88 6.47 2.64
CA TRP A 323 -13.20 7.81 2.12
C TRP A 323 -12.14 8.27 1.12
N GLU A 324 -10.87 8.23 1.50
CA GLU A 324 -9.75 8.68 0.65
C GLU A 324 -9.53 7.78 -0.58
N ILE A 325 -9.72 6.46 -0.43
CA ILE A 325 -9.68 5.52 -1.56
C ILE A 325 -10.78 5.85 -2.56
N SER A 326 -11.98 6.08 -2.08
CA SER A 326 -13.14 6.39 -2.91
C SER A 326 -12.98 7.72 -3.65
N ASP A 327 -12.50 8.76 -2.98
CA ASP A 327 -12.19 10.04 -3.61
C ASP A 327 -11.16 9.90 -4.74
N ALA A 328 -10.17 9.04 -4.54
CA ALA A 328 -9.12 8.79 -5.50
C ALA A 328 -9.57 7.95 -6.71
N LEU A 329 -10.47 6.99 -6.51
CA LEU A 329 -10.88 6.04 -7.56
C LEU A 329 -12.04 6.54 -8.42
N LEU A 330 -12.99 7.31 -7.85
CA LEU A 330 -14.18 7.78 -8.57
C LEU A 330 -13.87 8.52 -9.88
N PRO A 331 -12.85 9.39 -9.97
CA PRO A 331 -12.49 10.04 -11.23
C PRO A 331 -12.09 9.09 -12.37
N HIS A 332 -11.66 7.88 -12.03
CA HIS A 332 -11.21 6.88 -12.99
C HIS A 332 -12.29 5.85 -13.37
N LEU A 333 -13.43 5.85 -12.68
CA LEU A 333 -14.51 4.87 -12.88
C LEU A 333 -15.02 4.87 -14.33
N ALA A 334 -15.29 6.04 -14.89
CA ALA A 334 -15.77 6.18 -16.26
C ALA A 334 -14.76 5.59 -17.26
N THR A 335 -13.47 5.88 -17.12
CA THR A 335 -12.41 5.35 -17.97
C THR A 335 -12.32 3.84 -17.88
N VAL A 336 -12.38 3.27 -16.66
CA VAL A 336 -12.32 1.81 -16.48
C VAL A 336 -13.53 1.13 -17.12
N LEU A 337 -14.73 1.68 -16.96
CA LEU A 337 -15.95 1.11 -17.54
C LEU A 337 -16.05 1.30 -19.07
N ALA A 338 -15.34 2.26 -19.65
CA ALA A 338 -15.27 2.45 -21.09
C ALA A 338 -14.43 1.40 -21.82
N GLY A 339 -13.61 0.61 -21.10
CA GLY A 339 -12.89 -0.55 -21.64
C GLY A 339 -11.54 -0.24 -22.29
N PRO A 340 -10.90 -1.24 -22.93
CA PRO A 340 -9.48 -1.20 -23.33
C PRO A 340 -9.06 -0.01 -24.19
N THR A 341 -9.92 0.47 -25.08
CA THR A 341 -9.61 1.65 -25.91
C THR A 341 -9.45 2.91 -25.07
N ALA A 342 -10.29 3.09 -24.05
CA ALA A 342 -10.20 4.22 -23.14
C ALA A 342 -8.99 4.06 -22.19
N TRP A 343 -8.70 2.84 -21.75
CA TRP A 343 -7.51 2.56 -20.92
C TRP A 343 -6.22 2.96 -21.63
N ALA A 344 -6.09 2.59 -22.91
CA ALA A 344 -4.92 2.92 -23.71
C ALA A 344 -4.70 4.44 -23.89
N ALA A 345 -5.77 5.22 -23.83
CA ALA A 345 -5.74 6.68 -23.98
C ALA A 345 -5.47 7.42 -22.64
N ASP A 346 -5.65 6.76 -21.50
CA ASP A 346 -5.44 7.33 -20.17
C ASP A 346 -4.11 6.84 -19.58
N PRO A 347 -3.09 7.69 -19.40
CA PRO A 347 -1.78 7.28 -18.90
C PRO A 347 -1.83 6.64 -17.51
N THR A 348 -2.77 7.05 -16.64
CA THR A 348 -2.92 6.48 -15.29
C THR A 348 -3.39 5.03 -15.37
N ILE A 349 -4.43 4.76 -16.14
CA ILE A 349 -4.98 3.40 -16.28
C ILE A 349 -4.09 2.54 -17.18
N SER A 350 -3.62 3.07 -18.31
CA SER A 350 -2.77 2.33 -19.25
C SER A 350 -1.52 1.72 -18.58
N ARG A 351 -0.86 2.50 -17.72
CA ARG A 351 0.34 2.05 -17.00
C ARG A 351 0.03 1.21 -15.76
N ALA A 352 -1.22 1.26 -15.28
CA ALA A 352 -1.70 0.43 -14.18
C ALA A 352 -2.17 -0.96 -14.64
N VAL A 353 -2.30 -1.20 -15.95
CA VAL A 353 -2.56 -2.54 -16.49
C VAL A 353 -1.27 -3.36 -16.42
N GLU A 354 -1.12 -4.14 -15.36
CA GLU A 354 0.08 -4.99 -15.16
C GLU A 354 0.01 -6.30 -15.92
N ILE A 355 -1.19 -6.85 -16.10
CA ILE A 355 -1.46 -8.07 -16.88
C ILE A 355 -2.68 -7.77 -17.75
N GLU A 356 -2.62 -8.08 -19.04
CA GLU A 356 -3.72 -7.89 -19.99
C GLU A 356 -4.05 -9.22 -20.65
N GLU A 357 -5.28 -9.71 -20.47
CA GLU A 357 -5.74 -10.99 -20.98
C GLU A 357 -4.75 -12.16 -20.68
N GLY A 358 -4.21 -12.17 -19.48
CA GLY A 358 -3.20 -13.13 -19.02
C GLY A 358 -1.78 -12.86 -19.51
N ARG A 359 -1.55 -11.81 -20.29
CA ARG A 359 -0.21 -11.43 -20.76
C ARG A 359 0.41 -10.40 -19.82
N ILE A 360 1.56 -10.70 -19.27
CA ILE A 360 2.29 -9.80 -18.37
C ILE A 360 2.75 -8.57 -19.16
N ARG A 361 2.39 -7.39 -18.67
CA ARG A 361 2.77 -6.07 -19.19
C ARG A 361 3.83 -5.41 -18.33
N ASN A 362 3.81 -5.64 -17.01
CA ASN A 362 4.81 -5.13 -16.08
C ASN A 362 6.08 -6.01 -16.09
N PRO A 363 7.23 -5.51 -16.60
CA PRO A 363 8.47 -6.30 -16.67
C PRO A 363 9.01 -6.73 -15.30
N SER A 364 8.72 -5.97 -14.23
CA SER A 364 9.17 -6.33 -12.87
C SER A 364 8.59 -7.67 -12.41
N ILE A 365 7.40 -8.07 -12.88
CA ILE A 365 6.82 -9.39 -12.60
C ILE A 365 7.67 -10.49 -13.25
N LEU A 366 8.10 -10.26 -14.52
CA LEU A 366 8.92 -11.23 -15.23
C LEU A 366 10.27 -11.44 -14.55
N GLU A 367 10.89 -10.35 -14.13
CA GLU A 367 12.19 -10.35 -13.46
C GLU A 367 12.12 -11.00 -12.08
N PHE A 368 11.27 -10.49 -11.20
CA PHE A 368 11.17 -10.97 -9.81
C PHE A 368 10.76 -12.44 -9.72
N GLN A 369 9.80 -12.86 -10.56
CA GLN A 369 9.30 -14.23 -10.55
C GLN A 369 10.07 -15.18 -11.49
N SER A 370 11.16 -14.71 -12.11
CA SER A 370 11.95 -15.49 -13.08
C SER A 370 11.09 -16.13 -14.20
N ARG A 371 10.19 -15.32 -14.81
CA ARG A 371 9.28 -15.79 -15.85
C ARG A 371 9.82 -15.53 -17.26
N SER A 372 9.40 -16.39 -18.21
CA SER A 372 9.59 -16.13 -19.64
C SER A 372 8.78 -14.91 -20.09
N ALA A 373 9.35 -14.09 -20.97
CA ALA A 373 8.63 -12.97 -21.60
C ALA A 373 7.50 -13.45 -22.54
N GLU A 374 7.62 -14.66 -23.06
CA GLU A 374 6.62 -15.25 -23.95
C GLU A 374 5.49 -15.90 -23.16
N PHE A 375 4.24 -15.66 -23.59
CA PHE A 375 3.07 -16.37 -23.06
C PHE A 375 3.22 -17.88 -23.25
N PRO A 376 2.91 -18.73 -22.26
CA PRO A 376 2.20 -18.45 -21.01
C PRO A 376 3.09 -18.04 -19.83
N HIS A 377 4.21 -17.39 -20.06
CA HIS A 377 5.08 -16.82 -19.02
C HIS A 377 5.57 -17.87 -17.99
N LEU A 378 6.03 -19.03 -18.49
CA LEU A 378 6.53 -20.11 -17.63
C LEU A 378 7.67 -19.62 -16.76
N ARG A 379 7.66 -20.05 -15.50
CA ARG A 379 8.77 -19.79 -14.59
C ARG A 379 10.00 -20.59 -15.00
N ARG A 380 11.14 -19.95 -15.02
CA ARG A 380 12.44 -20.62 -15.21
C ARG A 380 12.83 -21.26 -13.89
N THR A 381 13.13 -22.53 -13.91
CA THR A 381 13.67 -23.30 -12.76
C THR A 381 15.11 -22.95 -12.51
#